data_79a33ebcaaa6bf5e6204c6dc8be2addd
#
_entry.id   79a33ebcaaa6bf5e6204c6dc8be2addd
#
_cell.length_a   1.000
_cell.length_b   1.000
_cell.length_c   1.000
_cell.angle_alpha   90.00
_cell.angle_beta   90.00
_cell.angle_gamma   90.00
#
_symmetry.space_group_name_H-M   'P 1'
#
loop_
_entity.id
_entity.type
_entity.pdbx_description
1 polymer ?
#
loop_
_entity_poly.entity_id
_entity_poly.type
_entity_poly.pdbx_seq_one_letter_code
_entity_poly.pdbx_strand_id
1 'polypeptide(L)'
;MEQKSKKSINPWAWISTLYFAEALPYVAVMTIAVIMYKRLGISNTDIALYTGWLYLPWVIKPFWSPFVDLFKTKRWWTITMQWIIAIAFALLAFAIPTPFFFQLTLAVFWVIGFTSATHDIAADGYYMHALDDHQQSFYVGIRSTFYRIATVAGQGLLVILAGVIEMNSGLEPAQLQVNATQQTITIKDITEQQSGQRFLFTTAEADSTLSMIDYVKQQNEANGFVEKEQPQQQAAAQVTEEESTFTKWLRETFGEAPRKASALQSRQQIVGITLAEQPKDDEPIILNMAFKNGDQSIKMEQGKLSTRFQFTKDNWNKPALMIISVDPKLKEDTTATFEGLSGNIPFAWLVVFVVLSVFFFLVAVYHQFILPHPDSDHATKDISAKTIASEFLRTFKTFFTKPQALVAILFMLLYRLPEAQLVKIINPFMLDPIDKGGLGLTTGQVGVVYGTVGIIGLTIGGILGGLAAARGGLKRWLWPMVLAITLPDLVYVYLSYVQPEGLGIINACIFVEQFGYGFGFTAYMLYLIYFSEGEHKTAHYAICTGFMALGMMLPGMMAGWLQETIGYRHFFIWTIICCVVTFLVCAFIKIDPNFGKKKS
;
A
#
# COMPACT_ATOMS: atom_id res chain seq x y z
N MET A 1 7.32 44.31 -32.56
CA MET A 1 7.64 42.86 -32.55
C MET A 1 6.52 42.17 -31.80
N GLU A 2 5.62 41.53 -32.51
CA GLU A 2 4.50 40.77 -31.91
C GLU A 2 5.06 39.63 -31.05
N GLN A 3 4.78 39.66 -29.76
CA GLN A 3 4.97 38.52 -28.88
C GLN A 3 4.06 37.40 -29.39
N LYS A 4 4.61 36.44 -30.11
CA LYS A 4 3.93 35.19 -30.41
C LYS A 4 3.46 34.61 -29.09
N SER A 5 2.16 34.69 -28.81
CA SER A 5 1.49 33.97 -27.71
C SER A 5 1.93 32.49 -27.76
N LYS A 6 2.80 32.08 -26.84
CA LYS A 6 3.12 30.66 -26.66
C LYS A 6 1.79 29.98 -26.34
N LYS A 7 1.29 29.11 -27.23
CA LYS A 7 0.12 28.28 -26.98
C LYS A 7 0.30 27.62 -25.60
N SER A 8 -0.53 27.98 -24.64
CA SER A 8 -0.53 27.34 -23.33
C SER A 8 -0.89 25.86 -23.52
N ILE A 9 0.01 24.98 -23.12
CA ILE A 9 -0.26 23.53 -23.15
C ILE A 9 -1.37 23.24 -22.15
N ASN A 10 -2.39 22.49 -22.59
CA ASN A 10 -3.51 22.13 -21.72
C ASN A 10 -3.02 21.37 -20.47
N PRO A 11 -3.33 21.81 -19.25
CA PRO A 11 -2.90 21.14 -18.02
C PRO A 11 -3.31 19.67 -17.92
N TRP A 12 -4.42 19.26 -18.52
CA TRP A 12 -4.84 17.86 -18.59
C TRP A 12 -3.81 16.94 -19.26
N ALA A 13 -3.05 17.47 -20.23
CA ALA A 13 -2.08 16.67 -20.96
C ALA A 13 -0.87 16.26 -20.11
N TRP A 14 -0.55 17.00 -19.06
CA TRP A 14 0.64 16.72 -18.25
C TRP A 14 0.34 16.41 -16.78
N ILE A 15 -0.71 16.98 -16.16
CA ILE A 15 -1.02 16.72 -14.75
C ILE A 15 -1.37 15.25 -14.55
N SER A 16 -2.23 14.70 -15.39
CA SER A 16 -2.69 13.30 -15.31
C SER A 16 -1.53 12.33 -15.39
N THR A 17 -0.64 12.50 -16.39
CA THR A 17 0.51 11.63 -16.62
C THR A 17 1.61 11.82 -15.60
N LEU A 18 1.82 13.06 -15.13
CA LEU A 18 2.83 13.38 -14.13
C LEU A 18 2.53 12.70 -12.80
N TYR A 19 1.31 12.85 -12.28
CA TYR A 19 0.93 12.26 -10.99
C TYR A 19 0.65 10.75 -11.06
N PHE A 20 0.28 10.25 -12.22
CA PHE A 20 0.27 8.81 -12.46
C PHE A 20 1.70 8.23 -12.37
N ALA A 21 2.67 8.85 -13.03
CA ALA A 21 4.06 8.43 -12.98
C ALA A 21 4.68 8.60 -11.57
N GLU A 22 4.31 9.63 -10.83
CA GLU A 22 4.81 9.90 -9.48
C GLU A 22 4.49 8.76 -8.49
N ALA A 23 3.30 8.15 -8.60
CA ALA A 23 2.87 7.09 -7.68
C ALA A 23 3.61 5.76 -7.90
N LEU A 24 3.98 5.41 -9.13
CA LEU A 24 4.47 4.07 -9.45
C LEU A 24 5.79 3.68 -8.76
N PRO A 25 6.81 4.54 -8.64
CA PRO A 25 8.04 4.19 -7.92
C PRO A 25 7.79 3.98 -6.43
N TYR A 26 6.89 4.77 -5.83
CA TYR A 26 6.44 4.57 -4.45
C TYR A 26 5.79 3.18 -4.27
N VAL A 27 4.88 2.82 -5.18
CA VAL A 27 4.22 1.50 -5.18
C VAL A 27 5.23 0.38 -5.39
N ALA A 28 6.20 0.56 -6.27
CA ALA A 28 7.26 -0.42 -6.52
C ALA A 28 8.08 -0.69 -5.25
N VAL A 29 8.47 0.37 -4.53
CA VAL A 29 9.26 0.27 -3.30
C VAL A 29 8.44 -0.27 -2.12
N MET A 30 7.20 0.20 -1.95
CA MET A 30 6.41 -0.08 -0.74
C MET A 30 5.56 -1.35 -0.81
N THR A 31 5.19 -1.79 -2.01
CA THR A 31 4.28 -2.93 -2.18
C THR A 31 4.91 -4.02 -3.05
N ILE A 32 5.38 -3.68 -4.24
CA ILE A 32 5.88 -4.67 -5.20
C ILE A 32 7.16 -5.33 -4.67
N ALA A 33 8.07 -4.58 -4.05
CA ALA A 33 9.28 -5.13 -3.43
C ALA A 33 8.94 -6.22 -2.39
N VAL A 34 7.95 -5.96 -1.53
CA VAL A 34 7.50 -6.91 -0.50
C VAL A 34 6.97 -8.20 -1.14
N ILE A 35 6.10 -8.08 -2.15
CA ILE A 35 5.52 -9.24 -2.86
C ILE A 35 6.63 -10.01 -3.59
N MET A 36 7.51 -9.32 -4.31
CA MET A 36 8.63 -9.92 -5.02
C MET A 36 9.55 -10.70 -4.07
N TYR A 37 9.99 -10.09 -2.98
CA TYR A 37 10.88 -10.75 -2.01
C TYR A 37 10.21 -11.97 -1.38
N LYS A 38 8.92 -11.89 -1.06
CA LYS A 38 8.16 -13.04 -0.55
C LYS A 38 8.12 -14.18 -1.57
N ARG A 39 7.87 -13.86 -2.84
CA ARG A 39 7.85 -14.84 -3.94
C ARG A 39 9.24 -15.44 -4.20
N LEU A 40 10.31 -14.65 -4.03
CA LEU A 40 11.70 -15.13 -4.16
C LEU A 40 12.21 -15.86 -2.92
N GLY A 41 11.40 -16.01 -1.85
CA GLY A 41 11.69 -16.83 -0.68
C GLY A 41 12.46 -16.11 0.42
N ILE A 42 12.44 -14.79 0.48
CA ILE A 42 12.99 -14.01 1.59
C ILE A 42 12.06 -14.14 2.80
N SER A 43 12.64 -14.24 4.00
CA SER A 43 11.89 -14.38 5.24
C SER A 43 11.00 -13.16 5.52
N ASN A 44 9.85 -13.36 6.19
CA ASN A 44 8.97 -12.25 6.57
C ASN A 44 9.68 -11.23 7.48
N THR A 45 10.58 -11.69 8.33
CA THR A 45 11.37 -10.85 9.23
C THR A 45 12.31 -9.93 8.45
N ASP A 46 13.05 -10.48 7.48
CA ASP A 46 13.96 -9.69 6.64
C ASP A 46 13.18 -8.73 5.75
N ILE A 47 12.07 -9.18 5.17
CA ILE A 47 11.19 -8.31 4.39
C ILE A 47 10.73 -7.11 5.24
N ALA A 48 10.18 -7.37 6.42
CA ALA A 48 9.68 -6.31 7.31
C ALA A 48 10.80 -5.36 7.74
N LEU A 49 11.96 -5.90 8.13
CA LEU A 49 13.11 -5.13 8.59
C LEU A 49 13.66 -4.23 7.47
N TYR A 50 14.01 -4.79 6.33
CA TYR A 50 14.71 -4.06 5.28
C TYR A 50 13.78 -3.17 4.45
N THR A 51 12.55 -3.63 4.12
CA THR A 51 11.63 -2.80 3.35
C THR A 51 10.99 -1.69 4.18
N GLY A 52 10.87 -1.87 5.50
CA GLY A 52 10.39 -0.82 6.41
C GLY A 52 11.25 0.45 6.34
N TRP A 53 12.56 0.31 6.22
CA TRP A 53 13.48 1.43 6.09
C TRP A 53 13.41 2.15 4.74
N LEU A 54 12.92 1.50 3.70
CA LEU A 54 12.78 2.09 2.36
C LEU A 54 11.79 3.28 2.33
N TYR A 55 10.97 3.46 3.37
CA TYR A 55 10.09 4.63 3.50
C TYR A 55 10.84 5.91 3.92
N LEU A 56 12.04 5.77 4.49
CA LEU A 56 12.81 6.88 5.04
C LEU A 56 13.02 8.06 4.07
N PRO A 57 13.32 7.87 2.76
CA PRO A 57 13.47 8.99 1.83
C PRO A 57 12.31 9.96 1.82
N TRP A 58 11.06 9.49 1.86
CA TRP A 58 9.88 10.37 1.86
C TRP A 58 9.68 11.12 3.18
N VAL A 59 10.13 10.55 4.29
CA VAL A 59 10.07 11.20 5.60
C VAL A 59 11.10 12.31 5.70
N ILE A 60 12.34 12.06 5.25
CA ILE A 60 13.44 13.01 5.40
C ILE A 60 13.62 13.94 4.17
N LYS A 61 12.78 13.82 3.13
CA LYS A 61 12.85 14.69 1.94
C LYS A 61 12.90 16.20 2.21
N PRO A 62 12.32 16.75 3.30
CA PRO A 62 12.46 18.16 3.61
C PRO A 62 13.91 18.62 3.75
N PHE A 63 14.82 17.75 4.19
CA PHE A 63 16.22 18.11 4.42
C PHE A 63 16.99 18.40 3.13
N TRP A 64 16.57 17.90 1.98
CA TRP A 64 17.23 18.24 0.71
C TRP A 64 16.33 19.02 -0.26
N SER A 65 15.09 19.27 0.10
CA SER A 65 14.19 20.07 -0.74
C SER A 65 14.73 21.47 -1.09
N PRO A 66 15.48 22.19 -0.21
CA PRO A 66 16.09 23.46 -0.59
C PRO A 66 17.09 23.34 -1.74
N PHE A 67 17.78 22.19 -1.88
CA PHE A 67 18.68 21.97 -3.04
C PHE A 67 17.89 21.91 -4.34
N VAL A 68 16.71 21.32 -4.34
CA VAL A 68 15.82 21.27 -5.51
C VAL A 68 15.35 22.68 -5.89
N ASP A 69 15.19 23.57 -4.90
CA ASP A 69 14.84 24.98 -5.16
C ASP A 69 16.01 25.80 -5.72
N LEU A 70 17.21 25.55 -5.24
CA LEU A 70 18.40 26.34 -5.59
C LEU A 70 19.02 25.92 -6.94
N PHE A 71 19.09 24.59 -7.19
CA PHE A 71 19.75 24.04 -8.36
C PHE A 71 18.76 23.74 -9.47
N LYS A 72 18.97 24.32 -10.65
CA LYS A 72 18.16 24.03 -11.84
C LYS A 72 16.67 24.35 -11.67
N THR A 73 15.90 24.15 -12.73
CA THR A 73 14.44 24.32 -12.74
C THR A 73 13.74 23.08 -12.19
N LYS A 74 12.51 23.22 -11.67
CA LYS A 74 11.69 22.09 -11.21
C LYS A 74 11.37 21.15 -12.38
N ARG A 75 11.14 21.73 -13.57
CA ARG A 75 10.98 20.97 -14.81
C ARG A 75 12.20 20.08 -15.10
N TRP A 76 13.42 20.61 -14.95
CA TRP A 76 14.65 19.85 -15.16
C TRP A 76 14.77 18.71 -14.16
N TRP A 77 14.53 18.97 -12.86
CA TRP A 77 14.55 17.95 -11.83
C TRP A 77 13.54 16.84 -12.11
N THR A 78 12.28 17.19 -12.42
CA THR A 78 11.21 16.24 -12.71
C THR A 78 11.62 15.27 -13.83
N ILE A 79 12.08 15.79 -14.95
CA ILE A 79 12.49 14.96 -16.11
C ILE A 79 13.73 14.13 -15.80
N THR A 80 14.74 14.73 -15.15
CA THR A 80 15.98 14.02 -14.79
C THR A 80 15.71 12.87 -13.84
N MET A 81 14.85 13.06 -12.82
CA MET A 81 14.48 11.99 -11.91
C MET A 81 13.74 10.85 -12.62
N GLN A 82 12.88 11.15 -13.60
CA GLN A 82 12.21 10.13 -14.41
C GLN A 82 13.21 9.28 -15.21
N TRP A 83 14.25 9.91 -15.77
CA TRP A 83 15.33 9.18 -16.44
C TRP A 83 16.10 8.27 -15.49
N ILE A 84 16.44 8.77 -14.29
CA ILE A 84 17.15 7.97 -13.29
C ILE A 84 16.27 6.81 -12.82
N ILE A 85 14.96 7.02 -12.60
CA ILE A 85 14.01 5.96 -12.23
C ILE A 85 13.92 4.90 -13.34
N ALA A 86 13.87 5.30 -14.61
CA ALA A 86 13.87 4.37 -15.73
C ALA A 86 15.11 3.46 -15.72
N ILE A 87 16.29 4.06 -15.54
CA ILE A 87 17.56 3.32 -15.44
C ILE A 87 17.57 2.42 -14.20
N ALA A 88 17.10 2.90 -13.06
CA ALA A 88 17.06 2.14 -11.82
C ALA A 88 16.14 0.90 -11.94
N PHE A 89 14.98 1.02 -12.60
CA PHE A 89 14.13 -0.13 -12.88
C PHE A 89 14.81 -1.13 -13.84
N ALA A 90 15.57 -0.67 -14.83
CA ALA A 90 16.38 -1.58 -15.65
C ALA A 90 17.44 -2.30 -14.82
N LEU A 91 18.14 -1.59 -13.93
CA LEU A 91 19.13 -2.20 -13.03
C LEU A 91 18.49 -3.24 -12.09
N LEU A 92 17.26 -2.98 -11.57
CA LEU A 92 16.50 -3.98 -10.81
C LEU A 92 16.27 -5.25 -11.62
N ALA A 93 15.80 -5.11 -12.87
CA ALA A 93 15.56 -6.25 -13.73
C ALA A 93 16.81 -7.12 -13.89
N PHE A 94 17.98 -6.51 -14.12
CA PHE A 94 19.25 -7.24 -14.26
C PHE A 94 19.80 -7.76 -12.93
N ALA A 95 19.45 -7.18 -11.79
CA ALA A 95 19.90 -7.63 -10.48
C ALA A 95 19.19 -8.90 -10.00
N ILE A 96 17.92 -9.10 -10.39
CA ILE A 96 17.08 -10.23 -9.91
C ILE A 96 17.68 -11.61 -10.21
N PRO A 97 18.20 -11.93 -11.41
CA PRO A 97 18.73 -13.25 -11.70
C PRO A 97 20.13 -13.51 -11.12
N THR A 98 20.68 -12.59 -10.32
CA THR A 98 22.03 -12.75 -9.75
C THR A 98 22.03 -13.48 -8.40
N PRO A 99 23.14 -14.14 -8.01
CA PRO A 99 23.24 -14.80 -6.69
C PRO A 99 23.09 -13.83 -5.51
N PHE A 100 23.39 -12.54 -5.70
CA PHE A 100 23.29 -11.48 -4.69
C PHE A 100 22.05 -10.60 -4.88
N PHE A 101 20.98 -11.16 -5.48
CA PHE A 101 19.79 -10.42 -5.87
C PHE A 101 19.21 -9.58 -4.74
N PHE A 102 19.15 -10.09 -3.50
CA PHE A 102 18.53 -9.39 -2.39
C PHE A 102 19.26 -8.09 -2.05
N GLN A 103 20.58 -8.15 -1.88
CA GLN A 103 21.41 -6.98 -1.56
C GLN A 103 21.42 -5.96 -2.70
N LEU A 104 21.56 -6.45 -3.96
CA LEU A 104 21.60 -5.57 -5.13
C LEU A 104 20.26 -4.89 -5.37
N THR A 105 19.15 -5.65 -5.34
CA THR A 105 17.82 -5.05 -5.53
C THR A 105 17.46 -4.10 -4.40
N LEU A 106 17.82 -4.42 -3.14
CA LEU A 106 17.61 -3.54 -2.01
C LEU A 106 18.37 -2.21 -2.17
N ALA A 107 19.64 -2.26 -2.60
CA ALA A 107 20.43 -1.06 -2.89
C ALA A 107 19.78 -0.22 -4.00
N VAL A 108 19.29 -0.85 -5.08
CA VAL A 108 18.59 -0.14 -6.16
C VAL A 108 17.24 0.42 -5.70
N PHE A 109 16.49 -0.28 -4.83
CA PHE A 109 15.27 0.27 -4.24
C PHE A 109 15.54 1.50 -3.39
N TRP A 110 16.67 1.58 -2.67
CA TRP A 110 17.10 2.80 -2.01
C TRP A 110 17.31 3.95 -3.00
N VAL A 111 17.99 3.69 -4.13
CA VAL A 111 18.15 4.70 -5.20
C VAL A 111 16.78 5.15 -5.73
N ILE A 112 15.86 4.21 -6.00
CA ILE A 112 14.51 4.53 -6.45
C ILE A 112 13.77 5.36 -5.39
N GLY A 113 13.87 5.00 -4.11
CA GLY A 113 13.24 5.74 -3.01
C GLY A 113 13.70 7.20 -2.94
N PHE A 114 15.01 7.45 -2.95
CA PHE A 114 15.55 8.81 -2.94
C PHE A 114 15.21 9.58 -4.22
N THR A 115 15.29 8.92 -5.38
CA THR A 115 14.98 9.55 -6.66
C THR A 115 13.48 9.87 -6.77
N SER A 116 12.61 8.96 -6.32
CA SER A 116 11.17 9.17 -6.27
C SER A 116 10.78 10.30 -5.31
N ALA A 117 11.37 10.34 -4.10
CA ALA A 117 11.13 11.42 -3.16
C ALA A 117 11.60 12.78 -3.71
N THR A 118 12.70 12.80 -4.49
CA THR A 118 13.18 14.02 -5.18
C THR A 118 12.26 14.40 -6.34
N HIS A 119 11.78 13.41 -7.11
CA HIS A 119 10.78 13.63 -8.16
C HIS A 119 9.49 14.23 -7.59
N ASP A 120 9.00 13.73 -6.46
CA ASP A 120 7.84 14.21 -5.74
C ASP A 120 8.00 15.70 -5.35
N ILE A 121 9.15 16.08 -4.76
CA ILE A 121 9.47 17.50 -4.49
C ILE A 121 9.41 18.36 -5.76
N ALA A 122 10.04 17.86 -6.82
CA ALA A 122 10.15 18.62 -8.08
C ALA A 122 8.81 18.73 -8.80
N ALA A 123 8.02 17.64 -8.87
CA ALA A 123 6.73 17.61 -9.52
C ALA A 123 5.72 18.51 -8.83
N ASP A 124 5.67 18.47 -7.48
CA ASP A 124 4.82 19.34 -6.69
C ASP A 124 5.23 20.82 -6.81
N GLY A 125 6.54 21.11 -6.77
CA GLY A 125 7.05 22.44 -7.01
C GLY A 125 6.71 22.93 -8.43
N TYR A 126 6.88 22.07 -9.43
CA TYR A 126 6.54 22.38 -10.82
C TYR A 126 5.05 22.67 -10.99
N TYR A 127 4.16 21.88 -10.37
CA TYR A 127 2.72 22.11 -10.35
C TYR A 127 2.37 23.52 -9.83
N MET A 128 3.01 23.94 -8.74
CA MET A 128 2.79 25.26 -8.14
C MET A 128 3.37 26.42 -8.98
N HIS A 129 4.41 26.16 -9.79
CA HIS A 129 4.98 27.15 -10.70
C HIS A 129 4.26 27.26 -12.04
N ALA A 130 3.69 26.14 -12.52
CA ALA A 130 3.04 26.08 -13.83
C ALA A 130 1.57 26.52 -13.81
N LEU A 131 0.93 26.59 -12.65
CA LEU A 131 -0.49 26.89 -12.51
C LEU A 131 -0.73 28.08 -11.59
N ASP A 132 -1.76 28.88 -11.89
CA ASP A 132 -2.28 29.90 -10.96
C ASP A 132 -3.11 29.27 -9.83
N ASP A 133 -3.42 30.05 -8.77
CA ASP A 133 -4.16 29.58 -7.58
C ASP A 133 -5.52 28.95 -7.92
N HIS A 134 -6.21 29.48 -8.95
CA HIS A 134 -7.49 28.94 -9.39
C HIS A 134 -7.32 27.58 -10.07
N GLN A 135 -6.33 27.48 -10.97
CA GLN A 135 -5.99 26.22 -11.64
C GLN A 135 -5.49 25.18 -10.64
N GLN A 136 -4.66 25.57 -9.66
CA GLN A 136 -4.21 24.69 -8.59
C GLN A 136 -5.39 24.13 -7.81
N SER A 137 -6.36 24.97 -7.47
CA SER A 137 -7.59 24.55 -6.77
C SER A 137 -8.45 23.58 -7.58
N PHE A 138 -8.53 23.79 -8.90
CA PHE A 138 -9.26 22.90 -9.81
C PHE A 138 -8.57 21.54 -9.97
N TYR A 139 -7.26 21.55 -10.23
CA TYR A 139 -6.51 20.34 -10.58
C TYR A 139 -6.04 19.52 -9.37
N VAL A 140 -6.14 20.02 -8.13
CA VAL A 140 -5.70 19.29 -6.93
C VAL A 140 -6.43 17.96 -6.74
N GLY A 141 -7.74 17.92 -7.01
CA GLY A 141 -8.50 16.67 -6.97
C GLY A 141 -8.12 15.70 -8.08
N ILE A 142 -7.86 16.23 -9.29
CA ILE A 142 -7.46 15.45 -10.46
C ILE A 142 -6.10 14.79 -10.23
N ARG A 143 -5.09 15.55 -9.75
CA ARG A 143 -3.77 14.98 -9.45
C ARG A 143 -3.85 13.85 -8.43
N SER A 144 -4.61 14.03 -7.35
CA SER A 144 -4.81 13.01 -6.32
C SER A 144 -5.48 11.76 -6.88
N THR A 145 -6.46 11.93 -7.78
CA THR A 145 -7.14 10.83 -8.47
C THR A 145 -6.18 10.01 -9.31
N PHE A 146 -5.38 10.64 -10.18
CA PHE A 146 -4.43 9.92 -11.03
C PHE A 146 -3.32 9.24 -10.25
N TYR A 147 -2.85 9.86 -9.15
CA TYR A 147 -1.94 9.21 -8.21
C TYR A 147 -2.55 7.91 -7.64
N ARG A 148 -3.82 7.92 -7.24
CA ARG A 148 -4.50 6.74 -6.70
C ARG A 148 -4.78 5.68 -7.76
N ILE A 149 -5.22 6.08 -8.96
CA ILE A 149 -5.38 5.15 -10.08
C ILE A 149 -4.06 4.42 -10.37
N ALA A 150 -2.94 5.13 -10.37
CA ALA A 150 -1.61 4.54 -10.55
C ALA A 150 -1.24 3.58 -9.42
N THR A 151 -1.59 3.92 -8.17
CA THR A 151 -1.35 3.05 -7.02
C THR A 151 -2.06 1.70 -7.19
N VAL A 152 -3.34 1.74 -7.54
CA VAL A 152 -4.15 0.52 -7.75
C VAL A 152 -3.69 -0.25 -8.98
N ALA A 153 -3.44 0.45 -10.08
CA ALA A 153 -2.93 -0.17 -11.30
C ALA A 153 -1.57 -0.83 -11.08
N GLY A 154 -0.67 -0.16 -10.36
CA GLY A 154 0.65 -0.68 -10.02
C GLY A 154 0.57 -1.93 -9.13
N GLN A 155 -0.24 -1.90 -8.08
CA GLN A 155 -0.44 -3.04 -7.19
C GLN A 155 -1.16 -4.21 -7.87
N GLY A 156 -2.13 -3.95 -8.73
CA GLY A 156 -2.92 -4.98 -9.41
C GLY A 156 -2.25 -5.50 -10.70
N LEU A 157 -2.10 -4.63 -11.70
CA LEU A 157 -1.68 -5.05 -13.05
C LEU A 157 -0.27 -5.65 -13.09
N LEU A 158 0.68 -5.09 -12.34
CA LEU A 158 2.06 -5.59 -12.34
C LEU A 158 2.19 -6.93 -11.62
N VAL A 159 1.42 -7.15 -10.57
CA VAL A 159 1.38 -8.43 -9.86
C VAL A 159 0.67 -9.49 -10.73
N ILE A 160 -0.42 -9.12 -11.42
CA ILE A 160 -1.07 -10.00 -12.39
C ILE A 160 -0.11 -10.37 -13.52
N LEU A 161 0.63 -9.41 -14.06
CA LEU A 161 1.64 -9.65 -15.09
C LEU A 161 2.69 -10.66 -14.62
N ALA A 162 3.24 -10.48 -13.40
CA ALA A 162 4.17 -11.43 -12.82
C ALA A 162 3.56 -12.83 -12.71
N GLY A 163 2.33 -12.94 -12.22
CA GLY A 163 1.61 -14.22 -12.08
C GLY A 163 1.36 -14.90 -13.42
N VAL A 164 0.98 -14.16 -14.46
CA VAL A 164 0.78 -14.71 -15.82
C VAL A 164 2.09 -15.24 -16.39
N ILE A 165 3.20 -14.53 -16.22
CA ILE A 165 4.51 -14.97 -16.72
C ILE A 165 4.98 -16.19 -15.92
N GLU A 166 4.82 -16.19 -14.60
CA GLU A 166 5.13 -17.32 -13.75
C GLU A 166 4.35 -18.58 -14.18
N MET A 167 3.04 -18.43 -14.42
CA MET A 167 2.16 -19.52 -14.86
C MET A 167 2.60 -20.13 -16.21
N ASN A 168 3.11 -19.30 -17.13
CA ASN A 168 3.51 -19.75 -18.46
C ASN A 168 5.00 -20.12 -18.60
N SER A 169 5.79 -20.01 -17.53
CA SER A 169 7.23 -20.26 -17.54
C SER A 169 7.68 -21.48 -16.73
N GLY A 170 6.77 -22.23 -16.14
CA GLY A 170 7.04 -23.43 -15.32
C GLY A 170 6.33 -24.68 -15.80
N LEU A 171 6.20 -25.65 -14.89
CA LEU A 171 5.32 -26.78 -15.10
C LEU A 171 3.87 -26.30 -15.19
N GLU A 172 3.02 -27.07 -15.85
CA GLU A 172 1.59 -26.76 -15.88
C GLU A 172 1.05 -26.56 -14.46
N PRO A 173 0.16 -25.55 -14.28
CA PRO A 173 -0.38 -25.24 -12.97
C PRO A 173 -1.06 -26.43 -12.33
N ALA A 174 -0.62 -26.83 -11.17
CA ALA A 174 -1.28 -27.85 -10.38
C ALA A 174 -2.57 -27.29 -9.81
N GLN A 175 -3.70 -27.97 -9.99
CA GLN A 175 -5.00 -27.49 -9.52
C GLN A 175 -5.65 -28.49 -8.57
N LEU A 176 -5.91 -27.99 -7.34
CA LEU A 176 -6.56 -28.74 -6.29
C LEU A 176 -7.96 -28.16 -6.04
N GLN A 177 -9.00 -28.92 -6.34
CA GLN A 177 -10.36 -28.60 -5.95
C GLN A 177 -10.66 -29.17 -4.57
N VAL A 178 -11.14 -28.35 -3.69
CA VAL A 178 -11.60 -28.70 -2.33
C VAL A 178 -13.09 -28.51 -2.25
N ASN A 179 -13.81 -29.56 -1.96
CA ASN A 179 -15.24 -29.51 -1.70
C ASN A 179 -15.46 -29.67 -0.20
N ALA A 180 -16.12 -28.70 0.40
CA ALA A 180 -16.48 -28.73 1.82
C ALA A 180 -18.00 -28.83 1.97
N THR A 181 -18.44 -29.86 2.67
CA THR A 181 -19.81 -30.02 3.14
C THR A 181 -19.89 -29.66 4.63
N GLN A 182 -21.08 -29.71 5.22
CA GLN A 182 -21.21 -29.50 6.67
C GLN A 182 -20.47 -30.56 7.52
N GLN A 183 -20.11 -31.69 6.96
CA GLN A 183 -19.49 -32.80 7.71
C GLN A 183 -18.10 -33.20 7.22
N THR A 184 -17.80 -33.06 5.94
CA THR A 184 -16.59 -33.59 5.31
C THR A 184 -15.85 -32.55 4.47
N ILE A 185 -14.55 -32.75 4.35
CA ILE A 185 -13.69 -32.07 3.38
C ILE A 185 -13.19 -33.13 2.42
N THR A 186 -13.43 -32.95 1.12
CA THR A 186 -12.91 -33.82 0.08
C THR A 186 -12.02 -33.01 -0.87
N ILE A 187 -10.88 -33.59 -1.23
CA ILE A 187 -9.96 -33.00 -2.17
C ILE A 187 -10.00 -33.77 -3.48
N LYS A 188 -9.87 -33.07 -4.59
CA LYS A 188 -9.79 -33.64 -5.93
C LYS A 188 -8.70 -32.94 -6.71
N ASP A 189 -7.75 -33.70 -7.22
CA ASP A 189 -6.80 -33.20 -8.21
C ASP A 189 -7.55 -33.01 -9.54
N ILE A 190 -7.59 -31.78 -10.02
CA ILE A 190 -8.22 -31.38 -11.29
C ILE A 190 -7.19 -30.88 -12.30
N THR A 191 -5.90 -31.18 -12.08
CA THR A 191 -4.83 -30.82 -13.01
C THR A 191 -5.05 -31.50 -14.37
N GLU A 192 -5.04 -30.73 -15.45
CA GLU A 192 -5.40 -31.22 -16.80
C GLU A 192 -4.36 -32.15 -17.42
N GLN A 193 -3.16 -32.19 -16.87
CA GLN A 193 -2.02 -32.93 -17.45
C GLN A 193 -2.14 -34.45 -17.29
N GLN A 194 -2.00 -35.18 -18.37
CA GLN A 194 -2.15 -36.63 -18.39
C GLN A 194 -0.81 -37.41 -18.26
N SER A 195 0.33 -36.79 -18.57
CA SER A 195 1.65 -37.47 -18.53
C SER A 195 2.79 -36.49 -18.32
N GLY A 196 3.92 -36.98 -17.77
CA GLY A 196 5.14 -36.21 -17.56
C GLY A 196 5.30 -35.66 -16.15
N GLN A 197 6.19 -34.70 -16.01
CA GLN A 197 6.54 -34.12 -14.73
C GLN A 197 5.39 -33.20 -14.23
N ARG A 198 4.76 -33.61 -13.14
CA ARG A 198 3.59 -32.92 -12.55
C ARG A 198 3.55 -33.08 -11.04
N PHE A 199 2.75 -32.27 -10.39
CA PHE A 199 2.45 -32.42 -8.98
C PHE A 199 1.29 -33.38 -8.77
N LEU A 200 1.38 -34.17 -7.69
CA LEU A 200 0.35 -35.12 -7.26
C LEU A 200 -0.14 -34.73 -5.87
N PHE A 201 -1.44 -34.69 -5.67
CA PHE A 201 -2.07 -34.38 -4.39
C PHE A 201 -2.56 -35.66 -3.71
N THR A 202 -2.29 -35.76 -2.41
CA THR A 202 -2.71 -36.86 -1.55
C THR A 202 -3.30 -36.31 -0.25
N THR A 203 -4.20 -37.06 0.38
CA THR A 203 -4.65 -36.78 1.75
C THR A 203 -3.75 -37.47 2.74
N ALA A 204 -3.47 -36.80 3.87
CA ALA A 204 -2.76 -37.39 5.00
C ALA A 204 -3.55 -37.17 6.29
N GLU A 205 -3.40 -38.09 7.24
CA GLU A 205 -3.98 -37.99 8.58
C GLU A 205 -2.88 -37.61 9.56
N ALA A 206 -3.21 -36.78 10.55
CA ALA A 206 -2.28 -36.43 11.62
C ALA A 206 -2.22 -37.56 12.66
N ASP A 207 -1.05 -37.78 13.24
CA ASP A 207 -0.94 -38.58 14.46
C ASP A 207 -1.68 -37.85 15.61
N SER A 208 -2.52 -38.57 16.31
CA SER A 208 -3.43 -38.01 17.32
C SER A 208 -2.75 -37.40 18.56
N THR A 209 -1.42 -37.46 18.65
CA THR A 209 -0.62 -36.98 19.79
C THR A 209 -0.15 -35.54 19.68
N LEU A 210 -0.15 -34.96 18.46
CA LEU A 210 0.34 -33.62 18.18
C LEU A 210 -0.78 -32.70 17.65
N SER A 211 -0.62 -31.41 17.80
CA SER A 211 -1.47 -30.51 17.04
C SER A 211 -1.21 -30.70 15.54
N MET A 212 -2.24 -30.53 14.70
CA MET A 212 -2.11 -30.71 13.24
C MET A 212 -1.02 -29.81 12.65
N ILE A 213 -0.87 -28.62 13.16
CA ILE A 213 0.18 -27.66 12.73
C ILE A 213 1.57 -28.19 13.11
N ASP A 214 1.75 -28.66 14.34
CA ASP A 214 3.06 -29.17 14.80
C ASP A 214 3.42 -30.45 14.07
N TYR A 215 2.46 -31.33 13.81
CA TYR A 215 2.66 -32.52 13.00
C TYR A 215 3.14 -32.18 11.58
N VAL A 216 2.46 -31.25 10.90
CA VAL A 216 2.85 -30.83 9.54
C VAL A 216 4.23 -30.18 9.54
N LYS A 217 4.55 -29.34 10.52
CA LYS A 217 5.90 -28.77 10.66
C LYS A 217 6.96 -29.86 10.78
N GLN A 218 6.80 -30.78 11.73
CA GLN A 218 7.75 -31.85 11.98
C GLN A 218 7.93 -32.76 10.75
N GLN A 219 6.86 -33.08 10.04
CA GLN A 219 6.93 -33.91 8.85
C GLN A 219 7.60 -33.18 7.66
N ASN A 220 7.28 -31.91 7.45
CA ASN A 220 7.95 -31.11 6.44
C ASN A 220 9.46 -31.00 6.72
N GLU A 221 9.85 -30.81 7.97
CA GLU A 221 11.25 -30.82 8.40
C GLU A 221 11.93 -32.16 8.06
N ALA A 222 11.34 -33.26 8.46
CA ALA A 222 11.87 -34.59 8.20
C ALA A 222 11.99 -34.90 6.69
N ASN A 223 11.09 -34.35 5.87
CA ASN A 223 11.07 -34.51 4.42
C ASN A 223 11.98 -33.50 3.67
N GLY A 224 12.60 -32.55 4.37
CA GLY A 224 13.51 -31.56 3.78
C GLY A 224 12.82 -30.36 3.12
N PHE A 225 11.59 -30.05 3.52
CA PHE A 225 10.80 -28.91 3.01
C PHE A 225 10.81 -27.68 3.92
N VAL A 226 11.71 -27.58 4.88
CA VAL A 226 11.74 -26.45 5.80
C VAL A 226 12.57 -25.32 5.27
N GLU A 227 12.01 -24.10 5.36
CA GLU A 227 12.82 -22.89 5.45
C GLU A 227 13.70 -23.05 6.70
N LYS A 228 15.02 -23.06 6.53
CA LYS A 228 15.94 -22.97 7.68
C LYS A 228 15.63 -21.67 8.42
N GLU A 229 14.82 -21.74 9.45
CA GLU A 229 14.66 -20.62 10.39
C GLU A 229 16.06 -20.30 10.94
N GLN A 230 16.52 -19.10 10.66
CA GLN A 230 17.79 -18.66 11.26
C GLN A 230 17.62 -18.60 12.79
N PRO A 231 18.65 -18.93 13.58
CA PRO A 231 18.55 -19.06 15.04
C PRO A 231 18.05 -17.84 15.82
N GLN A 232 17.89 -16.71 15.14
CA GLN A 232 17.39 -15.47 15.75
C GLN A 232 15.86 -15.46 15.99
N GLN A 233 15.08 -16.31 15.34
CA GLN A 233 13.62 -16.38 15.59
C GLN A 233 13.25 -17.08 16.90
N GLN A 234 14.07 -18.01 17.39
CA GLN A 234 13.83 -18.65 18.70
C GLN A 234 14.02 -17.70 19.88
N ALA A 235 14.85 -16.67 19.73
CA ALA A 235 15.04 -15.66 20.78
C ALA A 235 13.90 -14.64 20.84
N ALA A 236 13.24 -14.35 19.71
CA ALA A 236 12.10 -13.41 19.67
C ALA A 236 10.76 -14.06 20.08
N ALA A 237 10.60 -15.37 19.88
CA ALA A 237 9.38 -16.10 20.23
C ALA A 237 9.30 -16.47 21.73
N GLN A 238 10.37 -16.31 22.50
CA GLN A 238 10.41 -16.59 23.96
C GLN A 238 10.36 -15.34 24.84
N VAL A 239 10.32 -14.14 24.26
CA VAL A 239 9.97 -12.95 25.04
C VAL A 239 8.43 -12.92 25.12
N THR A 240 7.87 -13.59 26.10
CA THR A 240 6.59 -13.18 26.68
C THR A 240 6.82 -11.77 27.21
N GLU A 241 6.57 -10.73 26.38
CA GLU A 241 6.51 -9.37 26.89
C GLU A 241 5.41 -9.38 27.98
N GLU A 242 5.83 -9.21 29.23
CA GLU A 242 4.88 -8.94 30.30
C GLU A 242 4.06 -7.73 29.86
N GLU A 243 2.76 -7.96 29.69
CA GLU A 243 1.84 -6.91 29.27
C GLU A 243 2.00 -5.70 30.18
N SER A 244 2.27 -4.52 29.61
CA SER A 244 2.51 -3.32 30.40
C SER A 244 1.27 -3.04 31.28
N THR A 245 1.49 -2.51 32.47
CA THR A 245 0.41 -2.13 33.41
C THR A 245 -0.61 -1.19 32.73
N PHE A 246 -0.14 -0.34 31.82
CA PHE A 246 -0.98 0.56 31.04
C PHE A 246 -1.87 -0.20 30.04
N THR A 247 -1.34 -1.16 29.29
CA THR A 247 -2.08 -1.98 28.33
C THR A 247 -3.15 -2.81 29.05
N LYS A 248 -2.79 -3.39 30.19
CA LYS A 248 -3.72 -4.13 31.05
C LYS A 248 -4.86 -3.25 31.55
N TRP A 249 -4.57 -2.07 32.09
CA TRP A 249 -5.58 -1.10 32.52
C TRP A 249 -6.48 -0.67 31.36
N LEU A 250 -5.91 -0.42 30.17
CA LEU A 250 -6.66 -0.03 28.99
C LEU A 250 -7.65 -1.12 28.57
N ARG A 251 -7.20 -2.38 28.58
CA ARG A 251 -8.03 -3.54 28.25
C ARG A 251 -9.13 -3.78 29.27
N GLU A 252 -8.83 -3.67 30.55
CA GLU A 252 -9.81 -3.85 31.64
C GLU A 252 -10.87 -2.74 31.63
N THR A 253 -10.49 -1.50 31.26
CA THR A 253 -11.40 -0.35 31.31
C THR A 253 -12.21 -0.18 30.02
N PHE A 254 -11.59 -0.39 28.86
CA PHE A 254 -12.16 -0.10 27.53
C PHE A 254 -12.18 -1.30 26.60
N GLY A 255 -11.68 -2.47 27.01
CA GLY A 255 -11.72 -3.68 26.21
C GLY A 255 -13.15 -4.19 25.98
N GLU A 256 -13.41 -4.74 24.82
CA GLU A 256 -14.69 -5.43 24.58
C GLU A 256 -14.75 -6.72 25.41
N ALA A 257 -15.91 -6.98 26.00
CA ALA A 257 -16.15 -8.26 26.66
C ALA A 257 -15.90 -9.41 25.65
N PRO A 258 -15.16 -10.47 26.05
CA PRO A 258 -14.92 -11.58 25.15
C PRO A 258 -16.25 -12.11 24.64
N ARG A 259 -16.42 -12.07 23.32
CA ARG A 259 -17.58 -12.69 22.67
C ARG A 259 -17.47 -14.19 22.95
N LYS A 260 -18.57 -14.82 23.30
CA LYS A 260 -18.60 -16.29 23.45
C LYS A 260 -18.08 -16.86 22.14
N ALA A 261 -16.83 -17.34 22.13
CA ALA A 261 -16.31 -18.08 21.02
C ALA A 261 -17.31 -19.19 20.70
N SER A 262 -17.81 -19.24 19.50
CA SER A 262 -18.56 -20.39 19.03
C SER A 262 -17.65 -21.59 19.25
N ALA A 263 -18.07 -22.56 20.00
CA ALA A 263 -17.33 -23.79 20.30
C ALA A 263 -17.13 -24.69 19.06
N LEU A 264 -17.41 -24.18 17.88
CA LEU A 264 -17.24 -24.84 16.60
C LEU A 264 -15.74 -24.83 16.23
N GLN A 265 -15.11 -26.00 16.33
CA GLN A 265 -13.76 -26.20 15.84
C GLN A 265 -13.74 -26.11 14.32
N SER A 266 -12.77 -25.36 13.76
CA SER A 266 -12.47 -25.36 12.34
C SER A 266 -12.12 -26.77 11.89
N ARG A 267 -12.78 -27.26 10.84
CA ARG A 267 -12.42 -28.54 10.22
C ARG A 267 -11.17 -28.37 9.39
N GLN A 268 -10.25 -29.31 9.52
CA GLN A 268 -8.96 -29.23 8.87
C GLN A 268 -8.66 -30.55 8.16
N GLN A 269 -8.00 -30.47 7.00
CA GLN A 269 -7.50 -31.61 6.25
C GLN A 269 -6.05 -31.37 5.86
N ILE A 270 -5.20 -32.35 6.10
CA ILE A 270 -3.81 -32.31 5.61
C ILE A 270 -3.78 -32.77 4.16
N VAL A 271 -3.09 -32.00 3.33
CA VAL A 271 -2.85 -32.30 1.92
C VAL A 271 -1.34 -32.46 1.71
N GLY A 272 -0.94 -33.59 1.18
CA GLY A 272 0.43 -33.88 0.75
C GLY A 272 0.59 -33.62 -0.74
N ILE A 273 1.75 -33.08 -1.10
CA ILE A 273 2.12 -32.75 -2.48
C ILE A 273 3.45 -33.43 -2.79
N THR A 274 3.51 -34.20 -3.90
CA THR A 274 4.74 -34.83 -4.41
C THR A 274 4.90 -34.51 -5.89
N LEU A 275 6.10 -34.71 -6.45
CA LEU A 275 6.28 -34.76 -7.90
C LEU A 275 6.07 -36.18 -8.43
N ALA A 276 5.52 -36.29 -9.64
CA ALA A 276 5.34 -37.60 -10.31
C ALA A 276 6.65 -38.22 -10.79
N GLU A 277 7.63 -37.38 -11.17
CA GLU A 277 8.94 -37.80 -11.68
C GLU A 277 10.05 -36.94 -11.01
N GLN A 278 11.26 -37.54 -10.92
CA GLN A 278 12.42 -36.82 -10.38
C GLN A 278 12.80 -35.65 -11.30
N PRO A 279 13.17 -34.48 -10.72
CA PRO A 279 13.68 -33.35 -11.50
C PRO A 279 14.87 -33.77 -12.38
N LYS A 280 14.83 -33.36 -13.66
CA LYS A 280 15.88 -33.74 -14.64
C LYS A 280 17.16 -32.95 -14.41
N ASP A 281 17.01 -31.68 -14.06
CA ASP A 281 18.11 -30.74 -13.80
C ASP A 281 18.43 -30.68 -12.31
N ASP A 282 19.62 -30.16 -11.97
CA ASP A 282 20.02 -29.93 -10.56
C ASP A 282 19.31 -28.70 -9.96
N GLU A 283 18.59 -27.93 -10.78
CA GLU A 283 17.80 -26.82 -10.30
C GLU A 283 16.52 -27.30 -9.59
N PRO A 284 16.21 -26.78 -8.39
CA PRO A 284 15.03 -27.16 -7.65
C PRO A 284 13.75 -26.63 -8.32
N ILE A 285 12.70 -27.43 -8.34
CA ILE A 285 11.36 -27.01 -8.75
C ILE A 285 10.66 -26.40 -7.53
N ILE A 286 10.32 -25.13 -7.63
CA ILE A 286 9.68 -24.39 -6.54
C ILE A 286 8.19 -24.29 -6.81
N LEU A 287 7.38 -24.95 -5.98
CA LEU A 287 5.93 -24.87 -6.02
C LEU A 287 5.43 -23.81 -5.03
N ASN A 288 4.58 -22.90 -5.49
CA ASN A 288 3.87 -21.94 -4.65
C ASN A 288 2.37 -22.20 -4.76
N MET A 289 1.76 -22.61 -3.64
CA MET A 289 0.32 -22.82 -3.56
C MET A 289 -0.41 -21.54 -3.19
N ALA A 290 -1.50 -21.23 -3.89
CA ALA A 290 -2.34 -20.07 -3.64
C ALA A 290 -3.83 -20.39 -3.87
N PHE A 291 -4.72 -19.60 -3.29
CA PHE A 291 -6.14 -19.64 -3.62
C PHE A 291 -6.37 -19.09 -5.04
N LYS A 292 -7.11 -19.82 -5.87
CA LYS A 292 -7.43 -19.40 -7.25
C LYS A 292 -8.83 -18.79 -7.34
N ASN A 293 -9.85 -19.56 -6.99
CA ASN A 293 -11.24 -19.13 -7.04
C ASN A 293 -12.13 -20.01 -6.14
N GLY A 294 -13.39 -19.62 -5.99
CA GLY A 294 -14.38 -20.33 -5.19
C GLY A 294 -14.67 -19.63 -3.86
N ASP A 295 -15.16 -20.39 -2.89
CA ASP A 295 -15.53 -19.85 -1.58
C ASP A 295 -14.31 -19.74 -0.66
N GLN A 296 -14.08 -18.55 -0.16
CA GLN A 296 -12.97 -18.25 0.75
C GLN A 296 -13.22 -18.69 2.20
N SER A 297 -14.36 -19.30 2.51
CA SER A 297 -14.54 -20.06 3.74
C SER A 297 -13.62 -21.29 3.80
N ILE A 298 -13.09 -21.72 2.66
CA ILE A 298 -12.06 -22.76 2.55
C ILE A 298 -10.70 -22.05 2.38
N LYS A 299 -9.79 -22.23 3.32
CA LYS A 299 -8.48 -21.52 3.37
C LYS A 299 -7.34 -22.51 3.51
N MET A 300 -6.18 -22.14 2.98
CA MET A 300 -4.91 -22.73 3.41
C MET A 300 -4.45 -22.07 4.69
N GLU A 301 -3.97 -22.86 5.65
CA GLU A 301 -3.39 -22.33 6.88
C GLU A 301 -2.05 -21.65 6.56
N GLN A 302 -2.08 -20.31 6.56
CA GLN A 302 -0.93 -19.47 6.28
C GLN A 302 -0.46 -18.78 7.56
N GLY A 303 0.81 -18.44 7.65
CA GLY A 303 1.37 -17.70 8.78
C GLY A 303 2.14 -18.58 9.78
N LYS A 304 1.69 -19.81 10.00
CA LYS A 304 2.45 -20.82 10.79
C LYS A 304 3.05 -21.91 9.92
N LEU A 305 2.60 -22.05 8.67
CA LEU A 305 3.04 -23.06 7.71
C LEU A 305 3.41 -22.40 6.38
N SER A 306 4.45 -22.95 5.71
CA SER A 306 4.83 -22.51 4.37
C SER A 306 3.81 -23.01 3.34
N THR A 307 3.49 -22.20 2.35
CA THR A 307 2.78 -22.60 1.13
C THR A 307 3.70 -22.66 -0.09
N ARG A 308 5.01 -22.51 0.16
CA ARG A 308 6.07 -22.60 -0.82
C ARG A 308 6.94 -23.81 -0.53
N PHE A 309 7.06 -24.71 -1.49
CA PHE A 309 7.78 -25.96 -1.36
C PHE A 309 8.85 -26.07 -2.43
N GLN A 310 10.03 -26.54 -2.04
CA GLN A 310 11.18 -26.70 -2.92
C GLN A 310 11.47 -28.19 -3.14
N PHE A 311 11.18 -28.70 -4.32
CA PHE A 311 11.43 -30.08 -4.71
C PHE A 311 12.80 -30.20 -5.37
N THR A 312 13.61 -31.13 -4.85
CA THR A 312 14.95 -31.45 -5.31
C THR A 312 15.02 -32.92 -5.71
N LYS A 313 16.18 -33.40 -6.21
CA LYS A 313 16.42 -34.81 -6.47
C LYS A 313 16.32 -35.73 -5.24
N ASP A 314 16.44 -35.13 -4.02
CA ASP A 314 16.47 -35.89 -2.76
C ASP A 314 15.10 -35.97 -2.05
N ASN A 315 14.16 -35.08 -2.40
CA ASN A 315 12.85 -35.01 -1.74
C ASN A 315 11.64 -35.01 -2.68
N TRP A 316 11.81 -35.16 -4.00
CA TRP A 316 10.74 -35.07 -5.00
C TRP A 316 9.56 -36.04 -4.76
N ASN A 317 9.83 -37.23 -4.20
CA ASN A 317 8.85 -38.28 -3.91
C ASN A 317 8.35 -38.25 -2.46
N LYS A 318 8.86 -37.35 -1.63
CA LYS A 318 8.37 -37.13 -0.25
C LYS A 318 7.25 -36.10 -0.25
N PRO A 319 6.20 -36.29 0.58
CA PRO A 319 5.10 -35.33 0.61
C PRO A 319 5.50 -34.04 1.30
N ALA A 320 5.33 -32.92 0.60
CA ALA A 320 5.25 -31.60 1.22
C ALA A 320 3.83 -31.40 1.76
N LEU A 321 3.68 -31.14 3.04
CA LEU A 321 2.37 -31.09 3.70
C LEU A 321 1.88 -29.66 3.88
N MET A 322 0.60 -29.43 3.61
CA MET A 322 -0.13 -28.20 3.92
C MET A 322 -1.48 -28.52 4.59
N ILE A 323 -2.07 -27.55 5.28
CA ILE A 323 -3.37 -27.70 5.91
C ILE A 323 -4.40 -26.85 5.16
N ILE A 324 -5.49 -27.47 4.78
CA ILE A 324 -6.72 -26.82 4.34
C ILE A 324 -7.67 -26.75 5.55
N SER A 325 -8.16 -25.56 5.85
CA SER A 325 -9.13 -25.30 6.92
C SER A 325 -10.44 -24.77 6.36
N VAL A 326 -11.54 -25.15 6.95
CA VAL A 326 -12.89 -24.70 6.59
C VAL A 326 -13.48 -23.92 7.74
N ASP A 327 -14.03 -22.73 7.43
CA ASP A 327 -14.72 -21.90 8.42
C ASP A 327 -15.81 -22.73 9.11
N PRO A 328 -15.82 -22.80 10.46
CA PRO A 328 -16.82 -23.57 11.21
C PRO A 328 -18.26 -23.07 11.02
N LYS A 329 -18.46 -21.89 10.47
CA LYS A 329 -19.77 -21.28 10.18
C LYS A 329 -20.34 -21.64 8.81
N LEU A 330 -19.66 -22.48 8.03
CA LEU A 330 -20.15 -22.92 6.72
C LEU A 330 -21.53 -23.55 6.86
N LYS A 331 -22.56 -22.93 6.23
CA LYS A 331 -23.96 -23.37 6.28
C LYS A 331 -24.37 -24.20 5.06
N GLU A 332 -23.70 -23.99 3.92
CA GLU A 332 -24.00 -24.63 2.64
C GLU A 332 -22.76 -25.35 2.11
N ASP A 333 -22.97 -26.38 1.32
CA ASP A 333 -21.88 -27.08 0.64
C ASP A 333 -21.25 -26.15 -0.38
N THR A 334 -19.93 -26.07 -0.36
CA THR A 334 -19.20 -25.12 -1.20
C THR A 334 -17.88 -25.68 -1.70
N THR A 335 -17.31 -25.01 -2.68
CA THR A 335 -16.06 -25.42 -3.32
C THR A 335 -15.08 -24.27 -3.41
N ALA A 336 -13.79 -24.60 -3.29
CA ALA A 336 -12.68 -23.71 -3.58
C ALA A 336 -11.64 -24.43 -4.44
N THR A 337 -10.98 -23.69 -5.31
CA THR A 337 -9.86 -24.19 -6.11
C THR A 337 -8.58 -23.49 -5.66
N PHE A 338 -7.58 -24.27 -5.39
CA PHE A 338 -6.22 -23.82 -5.14
C PHE A 338 -5.34 -24.14 -6.34
N GLU A 339 -4.38 -23.28 -6.61
CA GLU A 339 -3.47 -23.40 -7.72
C GLU A 339 -2.02 -23.36 -7.24
N GLY A 340 -1.24 -24.33 -7.73
CA GLY A 340 0.19 -24.38 -7.51
C GLY A 340 0.94 -23.95 -8.77
N LEU A 341 1.75 -22.91 -8.66
CA LEU A 341 2.58 -22.39 -9.74
C LEU A 341 4.06 -22.72 -9.47
N SER A 342 4.75 -23.21 -10.49
CA SER A 342 6.18 -23.58 -10.42
C SER A 342 7.03 -22.86 -11.45
N GLY A 343 6.58 -21.73 -11.95
CA GLY A 343 7.26 -20.98 -12.99
C GLY A 343 8.53 -20.27 -12.53
N ASN A 344 9.22 -19.69 -13.52
CA ASN A 344 10.45 -18.93 -13.30
C ASN A 344 10.14 -17.57 -12.67
N ILE A 345 10.08 -17.53 -11.32
CA ILE A 345 9.77 -16.33 -10.54
C ILE A 345 10.77 -15.20 -10.81
N PRO A 346 12.11 -15.44 -10.82
CA PRO A 346 13.08 -14.40 -11.17
C PRO A 346 12.81 -13.78 -12.55
N PHE A 347 12.52 -14.58 -13.54
CA PHE A 347 12.19 -14.11 -14.89
C PHE A 347 10.90 -13.30 -14.92
N ALA A 348 9.87 -13.72 -14.21
CA ALA A 348 8.60 -12.98 -14.13
C ALA A 348 8.80 -11.56 -13.57
N TRP A 349 9.54 -11.44 -12.48
CA TRP A 349 9.84 -10.12 -11.88
C TRP A 349 10.82 -9.29 -12.70
N LEU A 350 11.79 -9.94 -13.39
CA LEU A 350 12.63 -9.25 -14.37
C LEU A 350 11.78 -8.55 -15.42
N VAL A 351 10.81 -9.26 -16.02
CA VAL A 351 9.91 -8.68 -17.04
C VAL A 351 9.08 -7.54 -16.47
N VAL A 352 8.55 -7.65 -15.25
CA VAL A 352 7.80 -6.56 -14.59
C VAL A 352 8.64 -5.29 -14.49
N PHE A 353 9.91 -5.39 -14.06
CA PHE A 353 10.76 -4.21 -13.94
C PHE A 353 11.27 -3.70 -15.30
N VAL A 354 11.41 -4.54 -16.31
CA VAL A 354 11.65 -4.09 -17.69
C VAL A 354 10.44 -3.27 -18.18
N VAL A 355 9.22 -3.73 -17.96
CA VAL A 355 8.00 -2.99 -18.32
C VAL A 355 7.95 -1.63 -17.61
N LEU A 356 8.25 -1.57 -16.31
CA LEU A 356 8.33 -0.31 -15.57
C LEU A 356 9.43 0.60 -16.11
N SER A 357 10.61 0.06 -16.45
CA SER A 357 11.71 0.81 -17.03
C SER A 357 11.30 1.45 -18.37
N VAL A 358 10.72 0.65 -19.27
CA VAL A 358 10.23 1.15 -20.59
C VAL A 358 9.13 2.19 -20.38
N PHE A 359 8.20 1.96 -19.46
CA PHE A 359 7.16 2.93 -19.14
C PHE A 359 7.78 4.29 -18.71
N PHE A 360 8.74 4.27 -17.78
CA PHE A 360 9.39 5.50 -17.31
C PHE A 360 10.26 6.18 -18.38
N PHE A 361 10.89 5.38 -19.23
CA PHE A 361 11.58 5.91 -20.41
C PHE A 361 10.61 6.70 -21.31
N LEU A 362 9.45 6.11 -21.64
CA LEU A 362 8.43 6.76 -22.47
C LEU A 362 7.84 8.00 -21.79
N VAL A 363 7.61 7.94 -20.48
CA VAL A 363 7.13 9.07 -19.68
C VAL A 363 8.15 10.21 -19.67
N ALA A 364 9.44 9.92 -19.48
CA ALA A 364 10.50 10.93 -19.49
C ALA A 364 10.59 11.63 -20.87
N VAL A 365 10.53 10.84 -21.95
CA VAL A 365 10.47 11.38 -23.32
C VAL A 365 9.22 12.25 -23.51
N TYR A 366 8.04 11.76 -23.13
CA TYR A 366 6.79 12.50 -23.26
C TYR A 366 6.83 13.82 -22.48
N HIS A 367 7.26 13.80 -21.23
CA HIS A 367 7.33 14.98 -20.36
C HIS A 367 8.38 15.99 -20.85
N GLN A 368 9.44 15.53 -21.51
CA GLN A 368 10.42 16.45 -22.10
C GLN A 368 9.80 17.40 -23.14
N PHE A 369 8.75 16.94 -23.84
CA PHE A 369 8.08 17.74 -24.87
C PHE A 369 6.80 18.43 -24.37
N ILE A 370 6.05 17.79 -23.44
CA ILE A 370 4.72 18.26 -23.05
C ILE A 370 4.72 19.19 -21.84
N LEU A 371 5.74 19.10 -20.95
CA LEU A 371 5.78 19.97 -19.77
C LEU A 371 6.04 21.43 -20.18
N PRO A 372 5.16 22.39 -19.82
CA PRO A 372 5.37 23.81 -20.06
C PRO A 372 6.70 24.34 -19.46
N HIS A 373 7.09 25.54 -19.88
CA HIS A 373 8.25 26.27 -19.33
C HIS A 373 7.71 27.52 -18.61
N PRO A 374 7.32 27.43 -17.34
CA PRO A 374 6.82 28.59 -16.61
C PRO A 374 7.93 29.61 -16.39
N ASP A 375 7.64 30.89 -16.58
CA ASP A 375 8.63 31.96 -16.36
C ASP A 375 9.04 32.08 -14.87
N SER A 376 8.23 31.58 -13.96
CA SER A 376 8.50 31.53 -12.52
C SER A 376 9.43 30.38 -12.10
N ASP A 377 9.68 29.37 -12.97
CA ASP A 377 10.56 28.25 -12.69
C ASP A 377 11.98 28.54 -13.19
N HIS A 378 12.79 29.18 -12.37
CA HIS A 378 14.17 29.53 -12.66
C HIS A 378 15.12 29.10 -11.56
N ALA A 379 16.35 28.77 -11.96
CA ALA A 379 17.43 28.43 -11.02
C ALA A 379 18.07 29.71 -10.46
N THR A 380 18.62 29.63 -9.27
CA THR A 380 19.43 30.69 -8.67
C THR A 380 20.74 30.90 -9.46
N LYS A 381 21.08 32.14 -9.80
CA LYS A 381 22.20 32.43 -10.73
C LYS A 381 23.58 32.29 -10.08
N ASP A 382 23.76 32.60 -8.80
CA ASP A 382 25.04 32.57 -8.11
C ASP A 382 25.07 31.55 -6.98
N ILE A 383 25.67 30.39 -7.23
CA ILE A 383 25.73 29.28 -6.28
C ILE A 383 27.17 29.12 -5.77
N SER A 384 27.44 29.63 -4.54
CA SER A 384 28.64 29.29 -3.77
C SER A 384 28.28 28.34 -2.61
N ALA A 385 29.23 27.57 -2.07
CA ALA A 385 28.99 26.70 -0.92
C ALA A 385 28.43 27.48 0.30
N LYS A 386 28.87 28.72 0.50
CA LYS A 386 28.37 29.60 1.54
C LYS A 386 26.92 30.03 1.27
N THR A 387 26.58 30.33 0.03
CA THR A 387 25.22 30.67 -0.41
C THR A 387 24.28 29.48 -0.19
N ILE A 388 24.70 28.26 -0.54
CA ILE A 388 23.91 27.04 -0.33
C ILE A 388 23.57 26.87 1.15
N ALA A 389 24.59 26.94 2.04
CA ALA A 389 24.38 26.76 3.47
C ALA A 389 23.48 27.86 4.06
N SER A 390 23.65 29.12 3.64
CA SER A 390 22.83 30.24 4.09
C SER A 390 21.38 30.12 3.61
N GLU A 391 21.14 29.79 2.37
CA GLU A 391 19.79 29.60 1.82
C GLU A 391 19.09 28.37 2.37
N PHE A 392 19.83 27.28 2.62
CA PHE A 392 19.31 26.12 3.35
C PHE A 392 18.77 26.50 4.73
N LEU A 393 19.59 27.16 5.55
CA LEU A 393 19.17 27.60 6.88
C LEU A 393 18.06 28.66 6.80
N ARG A 394 18.11 29.56 5.81
CA ARG A 394 17.09 30.57 5.57
C ARG A 394 15.74 29.92 5.22
N THR A 395 15.72 28.89 4.41
CA THR A 395 14.49 28.15 4.04
C THR A 395 13.78 27.61 5.28
N PHE A 396 14.51 26.92 6.17
CA PHE A 396 13.92 26.43 7.41
C PHE A 396 13.51 27.59 8.33
N LYS A 397 14.38 28.57 8.52
CA LYS A 397 14.06 29.76 9.34
C LYS A 397 12.80 30.43 8.85
N THR A 398 12.68 30.71 7.55
CA THR A 398 11.52 31.38 6.97
C THR A 398 10.26 30.55 7.10
N PHE A 399 10.33 29.22 7.04
CA PHE A 399 9.19 28.33 7.26
C PHE A 399 8.67 28.45 8.70
N PHE A 400 9.54 28.26 9.70
CA PHE A 400 9.15 28.25 11.11
C PHE A 400 8.82 29.65 11.68
N THR A 401 9.26 30.71 11.01
CA THR A 401 8.93 32.10 11.39
C THR A 401 7.72 32.67 10.66
N LYS A 402 7.06 31.89 9.77
CA LYS A 402 5.81 32.31 9.13
C LYS A 402 4.73 32.61 10.18
N PRO A 403 3.85 33.59 9.91
CA PRO A 403 2.67 33.80 10.74
C PRO A 403 1.88 32.49 10.88
N GLN A 404 1.54 32.12 12.12
CA GLN A 404 0.82 30.88 12.44
C GLN A 404 1.55 29.57 12.12
N ALA A 405 2.88 29.55 12.02
CA ALA A 405 3.65 28.32 11.70
C ALA A 405 3.30 27.15 12.65
N LEU A 406 3.22 27.39 13.95
CA LEU A 406 2.85 26.36 14.93
C LEU A 406 1.44 25.80 14.67
N VAL A 407 0.47 26.67 14.41
CA VAL A 407 -0.92 26.26 14.13
C VAL A 407 -0.99 25.46 12.82
N ALA A 408 -0.23 25.88 11.81
CA ALA A 408 -0.15 25.18 10.53
C ALA A 408 0.50 23.79 10.69
N ILE A 409 1.57 23.67 11.48
CA ILE A 409 2.22 22.37 11.77
C ILE A 409 1.23 21.46 12.52
N LEU A 410 0.55 21.96 13.54
CA LEU A 410 -0.46 21.18 14.25
C LEU A 410 -1.60 20.75 13.33
N PHE A 411 -2.04 21.61 12.42
CA PHE A 411 -3.01 21.23 11.40
C PHE A 411 -2.48 20.12 10.49
N MET A 412 -1.25 20.23 10.00
CA MET A 412 -0.64 19.22 9.13
C MET A 412 -0.49 17.86 9.82
N LEU A 413 -0.16 17.84 11.10
CA LEU A 413 0.01 16.63 11.88
C LEU A 413 -1.32 15.97 12.29
N LEU A 414 -2.34 16.77 12.60
CA LEU A 414 -3.52 16.31 13.32
C LEU A 414 -4.81 16.32 12.48
N TYR A 415 -4.85 16.99 11.33
CA TYR A 415 -6.03 17.01 10.46
C TYR A 415 -6.51 15.63 10.07
N ARG A 416 -5.56 14.71 9.80
CA ARG A 416 -5.80 13.33 9.36
C ARG A 416 -5.64 12.30 10.49
N LEU A 417 -5.68 12.74 11.75
CA LEU A 417 -5.49 11.86 12.90
C LEU A 417 -6.45 10.65 12.94
N PRO A 418 -7.77 10.82 12.70
CA PRO A 418 -8.68 9.67 12.62
C PRO A 418 -8.32 8.74 11.46
N GLU A 419 -8.16 9.28 10.26
CA GLU A 419 -7.90 8.54 9.03
C GLU A 419 -6.58 7.77 9.09
N ALA A 420 -5.53 8.34 9.68
CA ALA A 420 -4.23 7.68 9.83
C ALA A 420 -4.34 6.33 10.57
N GLN A 421 -5.27 6.24 11.51
CA GLN A 421 -5.58 5.02 12.26
C GLN A 421 -6.52 4.10 11.47
N LEU A 422 -7.59 4.65 10.88
CA LEU A 422 -8.58 3.92 10.10
C LEU A 422 -7.96 3.15 8.94
N VAL A 423 -7.12 3.81 8.14
CA VAL A 423 -6.48 3.20 6.95
C VAL A 423 -5.72 1.90 7.26
N LYS A 424 -5.21 1.75 8.50
CA LYS A 424 -4.51 0.54 8.94
C LYS A 424 -5.46 -0.58 9.36
N ILE A 425 -6.66 -0.23 9.83
CA ILE A 425 -7.59 -1.16 10.49
C ILE A 425 -8.75 -1.56 9.59
N ILE A 426 -9.09 -0.78 8.57
CA ILE A 426 -10.23 -1.05 7.68
C ILE A 426 -10.11 -2.41 6.98
N ASN A 427 -8.96 -2.75 6.40
CA ASN A 427 -8.77 -4.04 5.73
C ASN A 427 -8.86 -5.23 6.70
N PRO A 428 -8.14 -5.25 7.84
CA PRO A 428 -8.37 -6.24 8.88
C PRO A 428 -9.82 -6.33 9.32
N PHE A 429 -10.51 -5.22 9.55
CA PHE A 429 -11.92 -5.20 9.95
C PHE A 429 -12.84 -5.86 8.93
N MET A 430 -12.63 -5.62 7.64
CA MET A 430 -13.43 -6.24 6.59
C MET A 430 -13.18 -7.75 6.48
N LEU A 431 -11.93 -8.20 6.69
CA LEU A 431 -11.53 -9.60 6.52
C LEU A 431 -11.76 -10.45 7.75
N ASP A 432 -11.59 -9.89 8.95
CA ASP A 432 -11.70 -10.63 10.20
C ASP A 432 -13.10 -11.23 10.38
N PRO A 433 -13.18 -12.44 10.95
CA PRO A 433 -14.45 -13.11 11.20
C PRO A 433 -15.39 -12.28 12.09
N ILE A 434 -16.69 -12.50 11.92
CA ILE A 434 -17.75 -11.79 12.67
C ILE A 434 -17.62 -11.99 14.18
N ASP A 435 -17.18 -13.16 14.64
CA ASP A 435 -16.96 -13.47 16.07
C ASP A 435 -15.78 -12.69 16.66
N LYS A 436 -14.80 -12.31 15.85
CA LYS A 436 -13.72 -11.38 16.24
C LYS A 436 -14.09 -9.90 16.13
N GLY A 437 -15.31 -9.60 15.69
CA GLY A 437 -15.80 -8.23 15.53
C GLY A 437 -15.65 -7.65 14.13
N GLY A 438 -15.07 -8.40 13.19
CA GLY A 438 -14.95 -8.02 11.79
C GLY A 438 -16.23 -8.23 10.99
N LEU A 439 -16.16 -8.02 9.68
CA LEU A 439 -17.27 -8.22 8.74
C LEU A 439 -17.27 -9.61 8.08
N GLY A 440 -16.18 -10.37 8.18
CA GLY A 440 -16.05 -11.70 7.58
C GLY A 440 -16.09 -11.72 6.06
N LEU A 441 -15.73 -10.61 5.41
CA LEU A 441 -15.70 -10.53 3.94
C LEU A 441 -14.56 -11.35 3.37
N THR A 442 -14.79 -11.87 2.19
CA THR A 442 -13.73 -12.51 1.41
C THR A 442 -12.78 -11.47 0.81
N THR A 443 -11.54 -11.86 0.49
CA THR A 443 -10.57 -10.94 -0.14
C THR A 443 -11.11 -10.40 -1.47
N GLY A 444 -11.84 -11.22 -2.24
CA GLY A 444 -12.49 -10.76 -3.47
C GLY A 444 -13.56 -9.70 -3.22
N GLN A 445 -14.37 -9.89 -2.18
CA GLN A 445 -15.38 -8.91 -1.76
C GLN A 445 -14.73 -7.60 -1.30
N VAL A 446 -13.66 -7.66 -0.50
CA VAL A 446 -12.87 -6.47 -0.11
C VAL A 446 -12.30 -5.76 -1.33
N GLY A 447 -11.81 -6.52 -2.32
CA GLY A 447 -11.34 -5.97 -3.60
C GLY A 447 -12.44 -5.20 -4.36
N VAL A 448 -13.67 -5.69 -4.36
CA VAL A 448 -14.80 -4.98 -4.96
C VAL A 448 -15.20 -3.77 -4.12
N VAL A 449 -15.40 -3.96 -2.83
CA VAL A 449 -15.90 -2.93 -1.90
C VAL A 449 -14.93 -1.76 -1.80
N TYR A 450 -13.67 -2.03 -1.48
CA TYR A 450 -12.66 -0.98 -1.24
C TYR A 450 -11.89 -0.62 -2.51
N GLY A 451 -11.52 -1.63 -3.31
CA GLY A 451 -10.73 -1.44 -4.52
C GLY A 451 -11.52 -0.88 -5.71
N THR A 452 -12.82 -1.18 -5.83
CA THR A 452 -13.65 -0.68 -6.94
C THR A 452 -14.59 0.43 -6.49
N VAL A 453 -15.52 0.12 -5.59
CA VAL A 453 -16.54 1.08 -5.14
C VAL A 453 -15.89 2.23 -4.38
N GLY A 454 -14.93 1.94 -3.51
CA GLY A 454 -14.18 2.95 -2.76
C GLY A 454 -13.42 3.90 -3.67
N ILE A 455 -12.73 3.40 -4.71
CA ILE A 455 -12.00 4.25 -5.67
C ILE A 455 -12.94 5.15 -6.45
N ILE A 456 -14.11 4.66 -6.86
CA ILE A 456 -15.12 5.47 -7.54
C ILE A 456 -15.57 6.61 -6.63
N GLY A 457 -15.93 6.31 -5.37
CA GLY A 457 -16.30 7.32 -4.38
C GLY A 457 -15.21 8.38 -4.18
N LEU A 458 -13.99 7.93 -3.93
CA LEU A 458 -12.81 8.78 -3.74
C LEU A 458 -12.57 9.71 -4.95
N THR A 459 -12.65 9.17 -6.15
CA THR A 459 -12.43 9.90 -7.39
C THR A 459 -13.46 11.01 -7.57
N ILE A 460 -14.74 10.68 -7.43
CA ILE A 460 -15.84 11.64 -7.54
C ILE A 460 -15.70 12.72 -6.45
N GLY A 461 -15.42 12.32 -5.21
CA GLY A 461 -15.19 13.23 -4.10
C GLY A 461 -14.05 14.21 -4.35
N GLY A 462 -12.90 13.71 -4.80
CA GLY A 462 -11.71 14.55 -5.11
C GLY A 462 -11.96 15.55 -6.24
N ILE A 463 -12.62 15.12 -7.33
CA ILE A 463 -12.96 16.00 -8.45
C ILE A 463 -13.94 17.08 -8.00
N LEU A 464 -15.01 16.71 -7.31
CA LEU A 464 -16.00 17.65 -6.81
C LEU A 464 -15.41 18.59 -5.75
N GLY A 465 -14.48 18.12 -4.91
CA GLY A 465 -13.73 18.95 -3.97
C GLY A 465 -12.91 20.03 -4.67
N GLY A 466 -12.18 19.66 -5.72
CA GLY A 466 -11.42 20.60 -6.55
C GLY A 466 -12.32 21.65 -7.21
N LEU A 467 -13.43 21.22 -7.81
CA LEU A 467 -14.43 22.10 -8.43
C LEU A 467 -15.04 23.08 -7.42
N ALA A 468 -15.40 22.59 -6.23
CA ALA A 468 -15.98 23.39 -5.17
C ALA A 468 -15.00 24.48 -4.68
N ALA A 469 -13.75 24.07 -4.42
CA ALA A 469 -12.69 24.98 -4.00
C ALA A 469 -12.37 26.04 -5.08
N ALA A 470 -12.30 25.65 -6.35
CA ALA A 470 -12.04 26.55 -7.48
C ALA A 470 -13.14 27.63 -7.66
N ARG A 471 -14.40 27.29 -7.35
CA ARG A 471 -15.53 28.22 -7.44
C ARG A 471 -15.69 29.12 -6.22
N GLY A 472 -15.52 28.55 -5.02
CA GLY A 472 -15.86 29.23 -3.76
C GLY A 472 -14.65 29.70 -2.93
N GLY A 473 -13.45 29.23 -3.28
CA GLY A 473 -12.24 29.43 -2.48
C GLY A 473 -12.15 28.49 -1.29
N LEU A 474 -10.93 28.23 -0.81
CA LEU A 474 -10.65 27.29 0.28
C LEU A 474 -11.38 27.69 1.59
N LYS A 475 -11.38 28.99 1.96
CA LYS A 475 -11.98 29.45 3.22
C LYS A 475 -13.46 29.10 3.33
N ARG A 476 -14.22 29.22 2.23
CA ARG A 476 -15.67 28.91 2.20
C ARG A 476 -15.92 27.40 2.33
N TRP A 477 -15.10 26.59 1.68
CA TRP A 477 -15.30 25.15 1.58
C TRP A 477 -14.59 24.36 2.67
N LEU A 478 -13.74 24.99 3.49
CA LEU A 478 -12.99 24.30 4.55
C LEU A 478 -13.91 23.45 5.44
N TRP A 479 -14.92 24.08 6.06
CA TRP A 479 -15.81 23.38 6.99
C TRP A 479 -16.68 22.29 6.33
N PRO A 480 -17.33 22.50 5.18
CA PRO A 480 -17.97 21.41 4.46
C PRO A 480 -17.02 20.24 4.14
N MET A 481 -15.77 20.53 3.78
CA MET A 481 -14.77 19.51 3.48
C MET A 481 -14.29 18.77 4.73
N VAL A 482 -14.11 19.46 5.85
CA VAL A 482 -13.79 18.86 7.15
C VAL A 482 -14.92 17.94 7.63
N LEU A 483 -16.17 18.37 7.50
CA LEU A 483 -17.32 17.52 7.83
C LEU A 483 -17.43 16.31 6.91
N ALA A 484 -17.10 16.48 5.63
CA ALA A 484 -17.16 15.40 4.67
C ALA A 484 -16.07 14.32 4.89
N ILE A 485 -14.89 14.67 5.44
CA ILE A 485 -13.85 13.68 5.75
C ILE A 485 -14.06 13.02 7.12
N THR A 486 -14.77 13.65 8.05
CA THR A 486 -14.88 13.16 9.43
C THR A 486 -16.22 12.46 9.72
N LEU A 487 -17.35 13.01 9.28
CA LEU A 487 -18.66 12.41 9.59
C LEU A 487 -18.89 11.03 8.98
N PRO A 488 -18.42 10.75 7.74
CA PRO A 488 -18.56 9.41 7.17
C PRO A 488 -17.84 8.32 7.96
N ASP A 489 -16.83 8.62 8.77
CA ASP A 489 -16.16 7.63 9.62
C ASP A 489 -17.14 6.92 10.58
N LEU A 490 -18.30 7.55 10.88
CA LEU A 490 -19.39 6.93 11.63
C LEU A 490 -19.92 5.64 10.99
N VAL A 491 -19.73 5.45 9.68
CA VAL A 491 -20.16 4.21 9.01
C VAL A 491 -19.42 2.98 9.59
N TYR A 492 -18.16 3.15 10.02
CA TYR A 492 -17.42 2.05 10.65
C TYR A 492 -17.94 1.68 12.03
N VAL A 493 -18.41 2.68 12.80
CA VAL A 493 -19.13 2.43 14.05
C VAL A 493 -20.40 1.63 13.72
N TYR A 494 -21.20 2.10 12.76
CA TYR A 494 -22.40 1.38 12.32
C TYR A 494 -22.09 -0.05 11.87
N LEU A 495 -21.12 -0.24 10.98
CA LEU A 495 -20.74 -1.54 10.45
C LEU A 495 -20.23 -2.49 11.55
N SER A 496 -19.50 -1.98 12.56
CA SER A 496 -18.99 -2.81 13.67
C SER A 496 -20.06 -3.28 14.64
N TYR A 497 -21.16 -2.52 14.78
CA TYR A 497 -22.29 -2.90 15.64
C TYR A 497 -23.30 -3.79 14.92
N VAL A 498 -23.66 -3.44 13.67
CA VAL A 498 -24.72 -4.10 12.90
C VAL A 498 -24.21 -5.35 12.19
N GLN A 499 -22.94 -5.32 11.71
CA GLN A 499 -22.31 -6.40 10.94
C GLN A 499 -23.25 -6.97 9.85
N PRO A 500 -23.68 -6.12 8.88
CA PRO A 500 -24.70 -6.50 7.89
C PRO A 500 -24.18 -7.63 6.98
N GLU A 501 -25.04 -8.60 6.68
CA GLU A 501 -24.73 -9.72 5.76
C GLU A 501 -24.71 -9.26 4.29
N GLY A 502 -25.41 -8.17 3.98
CA GLY A 502 -25.59 -7.69 2.60
C GLY A 502 -24.47 -6.79 2.12
N LEU A 503 -23.75 -7.19 1.06
CA LEU A 503 -22.70 -6.37 0.41
C LEU A 503 -23.20 -4.99 -0.05
N GLY A 504 -24.48 -4.83 -0.36
CA GLY A 504 -25.05 -3.55 -0.80
C GLY A 504 -24.92 -2.45 0.24
N ILE A 505 -25.19 -2.76 1.52
CA ILE A 505 -25.07 -1.83 2.63
C ILE A 505 -23.58 -1.47 2.86
N ILE A 506 -22.71 -2.48 2.85
CA ILE A 506 -21.27 -2.29 3.02
C ILE A 506 -20.70 -1.41 1.91
N ASN A 507 -21.08 -1.69 0.65
CA ASN A 507 -20.67 -0.87 -0.50
C ASN A 507 -21.16 0.59 -0.37
N ALA A 508 -22.39 0.82 0.07
CA ALA A 508 -22.92 2.17 0.28
C ALA A 508 -22.13 2.91 1.36
N CYS A 509 -21.83 2.25 2.48
CA CYS A 509 -21.02 2.81 3.57
C CYS A 509 -19.62 3.21 3.09
N ILE A 510 -18.93 2.31 2.42
CA ILE A 510 -17.57 2.56 1.92
C ILE A 510 -17.56 3.62 0.81
N PHE A 511 -18.57 3.64 -0.06
CA PHE A 511 -18.69 4.70 -1.06
C PHE A 511 -18.80 6.08 -0.41
N VAL A 512 -19.67 6.24 0.60
CA VAL A 512 -19.90 7.52 1.30
C VAL A 512 -18.63 7.96 2.03
N GLU A 513 -17.95 7.04 2.71
CA GLU A 513 -16.70 7.34 3.42
C GLU A 513 -15.60 7.75 2.44
N GLN A 514 -15.35 6.96 1.40
CA GLN A 514 -14.32 7.26 0.41
C GLN A 514 -14.62 8.54 -0.41
N PHE A 515 -15.90 8.80 -0.69
CA PHE A 515 -16.32 10.07 -1.29
C PHE A 515 -15.99 11.24 -0.35
N GLY A 516 -16.36 11.12 0.92
CA GLY A 516 -16.08 12.14 1.94
C GLY A 516 -14.58 12.38 2.09
N TYR A 517 -13.80 11.30 2.10
CA TYR A 517 -12.36 11.37 2.14
C TYR A 517 -11.78 12.12 0.93
N GLY A 518 -12.17 11.76 -0.29
CA GLY A 518 -11.70 12.45 -1.51
C GLY A 518 -12.04 13.94 -1.51
N PHE A 519 -13.28 14.28 -1.12
CA PHE A 519 -13.74 15.65 -1.05
C PHE A 519 -13.01 16.47 0.04
N GLY A 520 -12.86 15.92 1.24
CA GLY A 520 -12.25 16.61 2.37
C GLY A 520 -10.72 16.69 2.30
N PHE A 521 -10.06 15.68 1.73
CA PHE A 521 -8.61 15.71 1.51
C PHE A 521 -8.17 16.87 0.60
N THR A 522 -9.08 17.33 -0.28
CA THR A 522 -8.86 18.52 -1.11
C THR A 522 -8.53 19.76 -0.28
N ALA A 523 -9.26 20.00 0.83
CA ALA A 523 -9.00 21.14 1.71
C ALA A 523 -7.60 21.06 2.34
N TYR A 524 -7.21 19.86 2.77
CA TYR A 524 -5.89 19.61 3.33
C TYR A 524 -4.77 19.96 2.34
N MET A 525 -4.83 19.40 1.14
CA MET A 525 -3.83 19.65 0.10
C MET A 525 -3.74 21.13 -0.30
N LEU A 526 -4.88 21.79 -0.43
CA LEU A 526 -4.93 23.23 -0.73
C LEU A 526 -4.36 24.08 0.40
N TYR A 527 -4.56 23.68 1.67
CA TYR A 527 -3.95 24.39 2.78
C TYR A 527 -2.42 24.24 2.80
N LEU A 528 -1.89 23.06 2.46
CA LEU A 528 -0.45 22.86 2.34
C LEU A 528 0.14 23.78 1.24
N ILE A 529 -0.54 23.88 0.11
CA ILE A 529 -0.16 24.79 -0.99
C ILE A 529 -0.21 26.24 -0.50
N TYR A 530 -1.31 26.66 0.13
CA TYR A 530 -1.48 28.00 0.68
C TYR A 530 -0.37 28.36 1.67
N PHE A 531 -0.08 27.47 2.62
CA PHE A 531 0.95 27.76 3.62
C PHE A 531 2.37 27.73 3.05
N SER A 532 2.61 27.01 1.96
CA SER A 532 3.92 26.96 1.31
C SER A 532 4.26 28.23 0.50
N GLU A 533 3.28 29.08 0.17
CA GLU A 533 3.49 30.31 -0.62
C GLU A 533 4.67 31.15 -0.13
N GLY A 534 5.44 31.74 -1.07
CA GLY A 534 6.59 32.60 -0.80
C GLY A 534 7.80 32.27 -1.67
N GLU A 535 8.95 32.82 -1.31
CA GLU A 535 10.21 32.70 -2.09
C GLU A 535 10.68 31.24 -2.23
N HIS A 536 10.54 30.41 -1.20
CA HIS A 536 10.96 28.99 -1.14
C HIS A 536 9.77 28.03 -1.20
N LYS A 537 8.74 28.30 -2.03
CA LYS A 537 7.48 27.57 -2.00
C LYS A 537 7.60 26.06 -2.19
N THR A 538 8.50 25.59 -3.07
CA THR A 538 8.71 24.15 -3.27
C THR A 538 9.27 23.48 -2.02
N ALA A 539 10.31 24.04 -1.42
CA ALA A 539 10.92 23.50 -0.22
C ALA A 539 9.95 23.59 0.98
N HIS A 540 9.21 24.70 1.11
CA HIS A 540 8.17 24.82 2.13
C HIS A 540 7.06 23.79 1.94
N TYR A 541 6.64 23.52 0.71
CA TYR A 541 5.65 22.48 0.42
C TYR A 541 6.20 21.08 0.76
N ALA A 542 7.46 20.81 0.46
CA ALA A 542 8.10 19.57 0.85
C ALA A 542 8.15 19.40 2.39
N ILE A 543 8.41 20.48 3.14
CA ILE A 543 8.31 20.45 4.61
C ILE A 543 6.87 20.16 5.06
N CYS A 544 5.87 20.79 4.45
CA CYS A 544 4.46 20.52 4.73
C CYS A 544 4.10 19.06 4.50
N THR A 545 4.50 18.47 3.36
CA THR A 545 4.24 17.05 3.05
C THR A 545 5.07 16.10 3.93
N GLY A 546 6.22 16.53 4.43
CA GLY A 546 6.97 15.81 5.48
C GLY A 546 6.18 15.71 6.79
N PHE A 547 5.58 16.82 7.26
CA PHE A 547 4.67 16.81 8.42
C PHE A 547 3.41 15.98 8.16
N MET A 548 2.86 16.00 6.94
CA MET A 548 1.77 15.13 6.52
C MET A 548 2.14 13.65 6.67
N ALA A 549 3.30 13.25 6.19
CA ALA A 549 3.78 11.86 6.29
C ALA A 549 3.97 11.45 7.76
N LEU A 550 4.54 12.31 8.59
CA LEU A 550 4.71 12.07 10.01
C LEU A 550 3.37 11.93 10.74
N GLY A 551 2.39 12.79 10.41
CA GLY A 551 1.02 12.75 10.97
C GLY A 551 0.24 11.49 10.59
N MET A 552 0.59 10.83 9.47
CA MET A 552 0.03 9.53 9.09
C MET A 552 0.78 8.37 9.76
N MET A 553 2.11 8.45 9.85
CA MET A 553 2.96 7.37 10.33
C MET A 553 2.72 7.08 11.81
N LEU A 554 2.83 8.10 12.67
CA LEU A 554 2.80 7.91 14.12
C LEU A 554 1.48 7.33 14.64
N PRO A 555 0.28 7.90 14.31
CA PRO A 555 -0.98 7.31 14.75
C PRO A 555 -1.24 5.95 14.10
N GLY A 556 -0.83 5.77 12.84
CA GLY A 556 -0.98 4.50 12.13
C GLY A 556 -0.21 3.34 12.75
N MET A 557 1.00 3.60 13.30
CA MET A 557 1.80 2.58 14.00
C MET A 557 1.13 2.08 15.28
N MET A 558 0.37 2.94 15.95
CA MET A 558 -0.30 2.59 17.21
C MET A 558 -1.68 1.94 16.99
N ALA A 559 -2.25 2.09 15.80
CA ALA A 559 -3.63 1.70 15.52
C ALA A 559 -3.88 0.19 15.73
N GLY A 560 -2.98 -0.69 15.28
CA GLY A 560 -3.10 -2.13 15.45
C GLY A 560 -3.10 -2.54 16.91
N TRP A 561 -2.10 -2.09 17.67
CA TRP A 561 -2.02 -2.35 19.10
C TRP A 561 -3.27 -1.86 19.85
N LEU A 562 -3.74 -0.66 19.53
CA LEU A 562 -4.92 -0.09 20.17
C LEU A 562 -6.18 -0.92 19.85
N GLN A 563 -6.35 -1.28 18.55
CA GLN A 563 -7.50 -2.08 18.12
C GLN A 563 -7.50 -3.47 18.77
N GLU A 564 -6.36 -4.16 18.86
CA GLU A 564 -6.23 -5.46 19.53
C GLU A 564 -6.53 -5.35 21.04
N THR A 565 -6.23 -4.21 21.65
CA THR A 565 -6.45 -3.98 23.09
C THR A 565 -7.91 -3.70 23.41
N ILE A 566 -8.61 -2.84 22.63
CA ILE A 566 -9.96 -2.36 22.96
C ILE A 566 -11.06 -2.92 22.04
N GLY A 567 -10.72 -3.71 21.01
CA GLY A 567 -11.67 -4.27 20.05
C GLY A 567 -12.11 -3.28 18.96
N TYR A 568 -12.80 -3.79 17.92
CA TYR A 568 -13.21 -2.99 16.76
C TYR A 568 -14.21 -1.88 17.10
N ARG A 569 -15.24 -2.18 17.91
CA ARG A 569 -16.30 -1.22 18.25
C ARG A 569 -15.76 0.00 18.98
N HIS A 570 -14.98 -0.23 20.03
CA HIS A 570 -14.40 0.85 20.82
C HIS A 570 -13.30 1.57 20.06
N PHE A 571 -12.56 0.87 19.20
CA PHE A 571 -11.58 1.50 18.30
C PHE A 571 -12.25 2.50 17.34
N PHE A 572 -13.37 2.14 16.70
CA PHE A 572 -14.07 3.08 15.81
C PHE A 572 -14.71 4.24 16.57
N ILE A 573 -15.21 4.03 17.80
CA ILE A 573 -15.64 5.13 18.66
C ILE A 573 -14.47 6.06 19.00
N TRP A 574 -13.30 5.50 19.32
CA TRP A 574 -12.08 6.26 19.55
C TRP A 574 -11.70 7.12 18.34
N THR A 575 -11.77 6.59 17.13
CA THR A 575 -11.48 7.38 15.91
C THR A 575 -12.45 8.54 15.74
N ILE A 576 -13.73 8.38 16.08
CA ILE A 576 -14.71 9.48 16.08
C ILE A 576 -14.35 10.53 17.14
N ILE A 577 -13.89 10.13 18.32
CA ILE A 577 -13.40 11.08 19.34
C ILE A 577 -12.20 11.86 18.78
N CYS A 578 -11.29 11.22 18.06
CA CYS A 578 -10.17 11.87 17.39
C CYS A 578 -10.60 12.93 16.36
N CYS A 579 -11.81 12.85 15.76
CA CYS A 579 -12.34 13.89 14.88
C CYS A 579 -12.47 15.25 15.56
N VAL A 580 -12.68 15.29 16.89
CA VAL A 580 -12.72 16.53 17.67
C VAL A 580 -11.40 17.31 17.53
N VAL A 581 -10.27 16.59 17.51
CA VAL A 581 -8.94 17.19 17.31
C VAL A 581 -8.84 17.82 15.91
N THR A 582 -9.36 17.13 14.88
CA THR A 582 -9.45 17.66 13.51
C THR A 582 -10.25 18.98 13.47
N PHE A 583 -11.42 19.03 14.13
CA PHE A 583 -12.22 20.27 14.20
C PHE A 583 -11.47 21.39 14.93
N LEU A 584 -10.80 21.07 16.04
CA LEU A 584 -10.04 22.05 16.81
C LEU A 584 -8.93 22.69 15.97
N VAL A 585 -8.08 21.89 15.30
CA VAL A 585 -6.99 22.46 14.49
C VAL A 585 -7.52 23.26 13.30
N CYS A 586 -8.67 22.88 12.72
CA CYS A 586 -9.32 23.65 11.66
C CYS A 586 -9.87 25.00 12.13
N ALA A 587 -10.31 25.09 13.38
CA ALA A 587 -10.84 26.33 13.94
C ALA A 587 -9.76 27.40 14.13
N PHE A 588 -8.51 27.01 14.34
CA PHE A 588 -7.42 27.96 14.62
C PHE A 588 -6.68 28.45 13.36
N ILE A 589 -6.81 27.77 12.21
CA ILE A 589 -6.14 28.20 10.97
C ILE A 589 -6.81 29.45 10.38
N LYS A 590 -5.99 30.35 9.84
CA LYS A 590 -6.45 31.54 9.12
C LYS A 590 -6.12 31.38 7.64
N ILE A 591 -7.12 31.58 6.79
CA ILE A 591 -7.02 31.46 5.34
C ILE A 591 -7.51 32.75 4.70
N ASP A 592 -6.77 33.24 3.69
CA ASP A 592 -7.21 34.38 2.87
C ASP A 592 -8.54 34.02 2.19
N PRO A 593 -9.59 34.88 2.32
CA PRO A 593 -10.87 34.63 1.67
C PRO A 593 -10.83 34.52 0.16
N ASN A 594 -9.78 35.02 -0.48
CA ASN A 594 -9.65 35.05 -1.93
C ASN A 594 -8.80 33.89 -2.48
N PHE A 595 -8.09 33.15 -1.62
CA PHE A 595 -7.26 32.03 -2.07
C PHE A 595 -8.09 30.94 -2.77
N GLY A 596 -7.65 30.57 -3.97
CA GLY A 596 -8.30 29.54 -4.80
C GLY A 596 -9.47 30.04 -5.66
N LYS A 597 -9.94 31.28 -5.49
CA LYS A 597 -11.00 31.85 -6.34
C LYS A 597 -10.46 32.29 -7.70
N LYS A 598 -11.32 32.18 -8.72
CA LYS A 598 -11.04 32.79 -10.02
C LYS A 598 -10.93 34.30 -9.84
N LYS A 599 -9.81 34.90 -10.27
CA LYS A 599 -9.68 36.35 -10.35
C LYS A 599 -10.66 36.84 -11.40
N SER A 600 -11.57 37.72 -11.00
CA SER A 600 -12.54 38.37 -11.88
C SER A 600 -11.84 39.28 -12.88
#